data_949990dd3f7912ca0d035e42315ce547
#
_entry.id   949990dd3f7912ca0d035e42315ce547
#
_cell.length_a   1.000
_cell.length_b   1.000
_cell.length_c   1.000
_cell.angle_alpha   90.00
_cell.angle_beta   90.00
_cell.angle_gamma   90.00
#
_symmetry.space_group_name_H-M   'P 1'
#
loop_
_entity.id
_entity.type
_entity.pdbx_description
1 polymer ?
#
loop_
_entity_poly.entity_id
_entity_poly.type
_entity_poly.pdbx_seq_one_letter_code
_entity_poly.pdbx_strand_id
1 'polypeptide(L)'
;MDLSSIPPSPMKGIVNIVVEIPAGSRNKYEYCSDAGIMALDRVLHSSVRYPFDYGFIPNTLADDGAPLDAMVIMDEPTFAGCLITVSYTHLTLPTMS
;
A
#
# COMPACT_ATOMS: atom_id res chain seq x y z
N MET A 1 2.36 12.89 9.18
CA MET A 1 1.72 11.56 9.05
C MET A 1 2.37 10.59 10.02
N ASP A 2 1.59 9.96 10.89
CA ASP A 2 2.10 8.99 11.86
C ASP A 2 1.44 7.63 11.60
N LEU A 3 2.20 6.70 11.05
CA LEU A 3 1.69 5.36 10.72
C LEU A 3 1.65 4.42 11.94
N SER A 4 2.34 4.77 13.03
CA SER A 4 2.43 3.89 14.19
C SER A 4 1.10 3.68 14.91
N SER A 5 0.17 4.61 14.75
CA SER A 5 -1.14 4.53 15.38
C SER A 5 -2.21 3.86 14.52
N ILE A 6 -1.87 3.47 13.29
CA ILE A 6 -2.84 2.87 12.38
C ILE A 6 -2.81 1.34 12.54
N PRO A 7 -3.90 0.73 13.05
CA PRO A 7 -3.91 -0.73 13.17
C PRO A 7 -3.96 -1.40 11.80
N PRO A 8 -3.39 -2.59 11.63
CA PRO A 8 -3.49 -3.33 10.38
C PRO A 8 -4.92 -3.75 10.07
N SER A 9 -5.70 -4.00 11.12
CA SER A 9 -7.11 -4.40 11.00
C SER A 9 -7.90 -3.75 12.12
N PRO A 10 -8.74 -2.73 11.81
CA PRO A 10 -9.51 -2.06 12.85
C PRO A 10 -10.63 -2.94 13.42
N MET A 11 -11.07 -3.93 12.65
CA MET A 11 -12.05 -4.91 13.10
C MET A 11 -11.93 -6.16 12.22
N LYS A 12 -12.52 -7.27 12.68
CA LYS A 12 -12.43 -8.55 11.98
C LYS A 12 -12.93 -8.42 10.54
N GLY A 13 -12.12 -8.90 9.60
CA GLY A 13 -12.48 -8.89 8.18
C GLY A 13 -12.21 -7.57 7.46
N ILE A 14 -11.78 -6.54 8.17
CA ILE A 14 -11.49 -5.22 7.60
C ILE A 14 -9.99 -4.96 7.72
N VAL A 15 -9.39 -4.38 6.69
CA VAL A 15 -7.95 -4.17 6.61
C VAL A 15 -7.67 -2.73 6.20
N ASN A 16 -6.62 -2.15 6.78
CA ASN A 16 -6.11 -0.83 6.41
C ASN A 16 -4.91 -1.00 5.47
N ILE A 17 -4.89 -0.21 4.39
CA ILE A 17 -3.81 -0.19 3.39
C ILE A 17 -3.36 1.26 3.23
N VAL A 18 -2.04 1.47 3.17
CA VAL A 18 -1.45 2.76 2.79
C VAL A 18 -0.91 2.62 1.38
N VAL A 19 -1.38 3.46 0.46
CA VAL A 19 -1.06 3.35 -0.96
C VAL A 19 0.35 3.85 -1.24
N GLU A 20 1.13 3.06 -1.99
CA GLU A 20 2.48 3.41 -2.45
C GLU A 20 2.53 3.66 -3.95
N ILE A 21 1.73 2.91 -4.74
CA ILE A 21 1.68 3.04 -6.20
C ILE A 21 0.22 3.12 -6.60
N PRO A 22 -0.28 4.32 -6.96
CA PRO A 22 -1.66 4.42 -7.46
C PRO A 22 -1.85 3.66 -8.76
N ALA A 23 -3.05 3.16 -8.99
CA ALA A 23 -3.39 2.42 -10.21
C ALA A 23 -3.03 3.25 -11.44
N GLY A 24 -2.38 2.61 -12.42
CA GLY A 24 -1.97 3.25 -13.66
C GLY A 24 -0.68 4.06 -13.56
N SER A 25 -0.10 4.22 -12.37
CA SER A 25 1.15 4.95 -12.19
C SER A 25 2.36 4.04 -12.29
N ARG A 26 3.50 4.61 -12.69
CA ARG A 26 4.81 3.96 -12.59
C ARG A 26 5.62 4.53 -11.44
N ASN A 27 5.11 5.55 -10.75
CA ASN A 27 5.81 6.15 -9.62
C ASN A 27 5.57 5.31 -8.38
N LYS A 28 6.66 4.86 -7.76
CA LYS A 28 6.59 4.21 -6.44
C LYS A 28 7.01 5.21 -5.39
N TYR A 29 6.15 5.39 -4.40
CA TYR A 29 6.39 6.29 -3.28
C TYR A 29 6.72 5.48 -2.03
N GLU A 30 7.43 6.09 -1.10
CA GLU A 30 7.83 5.47 0.16
C GLU A 30 7.55 6.44 1.30
N TYR A 31 7.08 5.93 2.42
CA TYR A 31 6.87 6.73 3.60
C TYR A 31 8.23 7.08 4.22
N CYS A 32 8.49 8.40 4.33
CA CYS A 32 9.70 8.91 4.97
C CYS A 32 9.36 9.24 6.42
N SER A 33 9.74 8.38 7.36
CA SER A 33 9.39 8.56 8.77
C SER A 33 10.05 9.80 9.37
N ASP A 34 11.25 10.16 8.90
CA ASP A 34 11.95 11.34 9.41
C ASP A 34 11.24 12.63 9.08
N ALA A 35 10.67 12.71 7.88
CA ALA A 35 9.95 13.90 7.42
C ALA A 35 8.44 13.80 7.64
N GLY A 36 7.93 12.61 7.91
CA GLY A 36 6.50 12.40 8.12
C GLY A 36 5.65 12.53 6.85
N ILE A 37 6.23 12.30 5.68
CA ILE A 37 5.53 12.42 4.41
C ILE A 37 5.90 11.27 3.46
N MET A 38 5.13 11.15 2.38
CA MET A 38 5.46 10.25 1.29
C MET A 38 6.48 10.92 0.37
N ALA A 39 7.51 10.19 -0.01
CA ALA A 39 8.53 10.66 -0.93
C ALA A 39 8.58 9.75 -2.16
N LEU A 40 8.95 10.31 -3.30
CA LEU A 40 9.12 9.50 -4.51
C LEU A 40 10.38 8.64 -4.34
N ASP A 41 10.20 7.33 -4.31
CA ASP A 41 11.30 6.39 -4.22
C ASP A 41 11.95 6.21 -5.60
N ARG A 42 11.14 5.82 -6.58
CA ARG A 42 11.65 5.59 -7.94
C ARG A 42 10.50 5.53 -8.95
N VAL A 43 10.87 5.72 -10.22
CA VAL A 43 9.99 5.47 -11.35
C VAL A 43 10.27 4.04 -11.83
N LEU A 44 9.23 3.21 -11.93
CA LEU A 44 9.39 1.82 -12.36
C LEU A 44 9.79 1.78 -13.84
N HIS A 45 10.77 0.95 -14.17
CA HIS A 45 11.32 0.88 -15.53
C HIS A 45 10.39 0.21 -16.54
N SER A 46 9.54 -0.69 -16.07
CA SER A 46 8.65 -1.44 -16.95
C SER A 46 7.55 -0.54 -17.51
N SER A 47 7.13 -0.81 -18.76
CA SER A 47 5.93 -0.21 -19.32
C SER A 47 4.67 -0.77 -18.70
N VAL A 48 4.80 -1.86 -17.94
CA VAL A 48 3.68 -2.47 -17.22
C VAL A 48 3.30 -1.56 -16.04
N ARG A 49 2.01 -1.26 -15.93
CA ARG A 49 1.47 -0.48 -14.84
C ARG A 49 0.58 -1.37 -13.99
N TYR A 50 0.54 -1.10 -12.69
CA TYR A 50 -0.36 -1.86 -11.82
C TYR A 50 -1.81 -1.51 -12.18
N PRO A 51 -2.68 -2.52 -12.32
CA PRO A 51 -4.09 -2.26 -12.66
C PRO A 51 -4.90 -1.70 -11.49
N PHE A 52 -4.39 -1.84 -10.26
CA PHE A 52 -5.06 -1.38 -9.05
C PHE A 52 -4.05 -0.69 -8.14
N ASP A 53 -4.55 0.05 -7.13
CA ASP A 53 -3.68 0.65 -6.14
C ASP A 53 -2.90 -0.43 -5.39
N TYR A 54 -1.60 -0.20 -5.23
CA TYR A 54 -0.68 -1.11 -4.56
C TYR A 54 -0.13 -0.40 -3.33
N GLY A 55 -0.06 -1.10 -2.21
CA GLY A 55 0.45 -0.51 -1.00
C GLY A 55 0.84 -1.54 0.04
N PHE A 56 0.88 -1.10 1.29
CA PHE A 56 1.26 -1.97 2.39
C PHE A 56 0.24 -1.89 3.52
N ILE A 57 0.19 -2.95 4.31
CA ILE A 57 -0.65 -3.02 5.50
C ILE A 57 0.20 -2.49 6.66
N PRO A 58 -0.16 -1.36 7.28
CA PRO A 58 0.68 -0.77 8.34
C PRO A 58 0.77 -1.69 9.55
N ASN A 59 1.90 -1.60 10.24
CA ASN A 59 2.16 -2.34 11.49
C ASN A 59 2.06 -3.86 11.33
N THR A 60 2.41 -4.36 10.15
CA THR A 60 2.60 -5.79 9.90
C THR A 60 4.06 -6.06 9.61
N LEU A 61 4.45 -7.34 9.68
CA LEU A 61 5.82 -7.75 9.45
C LEU A 61 5.83 -9.03 8.61
N ALA A 62 6.37 -8.93 7.41
CA ALA A 62 6.59 -10.08 6.56
C ALA A 62 7.94 -10.73 6.87
N ASP A 63 8.21 -11.88 6.26
CA ASP A 63 9.44 -12.64 6.52
C ASP A 63 10.71 -11.86 6.19
N ASP A 64 10.63 -10.92 5.24
CA ASP A 64 11.77 -10.09 4.84
C ASP A 64 11.98 -8.87 5.75
N GLY A 65 11.20 -8.73 6.80
CA GLY A 65 11.30 -7.62 7.75
C GLY A 65 10.55 -6.36 7.32
N ALA A 66 9.88 -6.38 6.17
CA ALA A 66 9.08 -5.26 5.69
C ALA A 66 7.60 -5.47 5.99
N PRO A 67 6.76 -4.42 5.92
CA PRO A 67 5.32 -4.59 6.02
C PRO A 67 4.78 -5.48 4.90
N LEU A 68 3.63 -6.10 5.16
CA LEU A 68 2.95 -6.90 4.13
C LEU A 68 2.44 -6.00 3.02
N ASP A 69 2.69 -6.39 1.78
CA ASP A 69 2.20 -5.69 0.60
C ASP A 69 0.82 -6.21 0.20
N ALA A 70 0.03 -5.33 -0.42
CA ALA A 70 -1.29 -5.70 -0.90
C ALA A 70 -1.70 -4.84 -2.08
N MET A 71 -2.52 -5.40 -2.96
CA MET A 71 -3.16 -4.68 -4.04
C MET A 71 -4.64 -4.58 -3.73
N VAL A 72 -5.23 -3.38 -3.88
CA VAL A 72 -6.63 -3.14 -3.53
C VAL A 72 -7.47 -3.09 -4.79
N ILE A 73 -8.41 -4.00 -4.90
CA ILE A 73 -9.28 -4.09 -6.08
C ILE A 73 -10.40 -3.07 -5.94
N MET A 74 -10.31 -1.97 -6.71
CA MET A 74 -11.25 -0.87 -6.69
C MET A 74 -11.45 -0.33 -8.11
N ASP A 75 -12.58 0.33 -8.35
CA ASP A 75 -12.91 0.89 -9.67
C ASP A 75 -12.11 2.14 -10.01
N GLU A 76 -11.69 2.90 -9.01
CA GLU A 76 -11.01 4.18 -9.19
C GLU A 76 -9.68 4.19 -8.48
N PRO A 77 -8.64 4.82 -9.05
CA PRO A 77 -7.37 5.00 -8.35
C PRO A 77 -7.52 6.02 -7.22
N THR A 78 -6.69 5.86 -6.20
CA THR A 78 -6.54 6.87 -5.16
C THR A 78 -5.23 7.63 -5.37
N PHE A 79 -4.51 7.94 -4.31
CA PHE A 79 -3.24 8.68 -4.39
C PHE A 79 -2.26 8.10 -3.38
N ALA A 80 -0.97 8.36 -3.61
CA ALA A 80 0.09 7.89 -2.73
C ALA A 80 -0.09 8.47 -1.33
N GLY A 81 -0.03 7.59 -0.33
CA GLY A 81 -0.24 7.96 1.07
C GLY A 81 -1.70 7.88 1.51
N CYS A 82 -2.61 7.56 0.60
CA CYS A 82 -4.02 7.40 0.95
C CYS A 82 -4.20 6.19 1.86
N LEU A 83 -5.00 6.35 2.91
CA LEU A 83 -5.41 5.23 3.75
C LEU A 83 -6.71 4.66 3.20
N ILE A 84 -6.68 3.40 2.80
CA ILE A 84 -7.86 2.68 2.33
C ILE A 84 -8.25 1.66 3.39
N THR A 85 -9.51 1.71 3.82
CA THR A 85 -10.05 0.77 4.80
C THR A 85 -11.13 -0.06 4.10
N VAL A 86 -10.85 -1.33 3.85
CA VAL A 86 -11.72 -2.19 3.04
C VAL A 86 -11.83 -3.58 3.64
N SER A 87 -12.84 -4.33 3.18
CA SER A 87 -12.94 -5.76 3.47
C SER A 87 -11.75 -6.47 2.82
N TYR A 88 -11.20 -7.47 3.50
CA TYR A 88 -10.09 -8.25 2.97
C TYR A 88 -10.43 -8.92 1.63
N THR A 89 -11.71 -9.09 1.31
CA THR A 89 -12.13 -9.67 0.02
C THR A 89 -11.78 -8.77 -1.17
N HIS A 90 -11.50 -7.49 -0.92
CA HIS A 90 -11.05 -6.54 -1.95
C HIS A 90 -9.53 -6.55 -2.13
N LEU A 91 -8.81 -7.39 -1.41
CA LEU A 91 -7.35 -7.41 -1.45
C LEU A 91 -6.83 -8.60 -2.24
N THR A 92 -5.72 -8.38 -2.95
CA THR A 92 -4.89 -9.45 -3.50
C THR A 92 -3.50 -9.28 -2.91
N LEU A 93 -3.04 -10.30 -2.20
CA LEU A 93 -1.68 -10.30 -1.67
C LEU A 93 -0.73 -10.82 -2.73
N PRO A 94 0.42 -10.16 -2.95
CA PRO A 94 1.40 -10.67 -3.90
C PRO A 94 1.87 -12.05 -3.49
N THR A 95 2.02 -12.94 -4.48
CA THR A 95 2.57 -14.25 -4.23
C THR A 95 4.07 -14.11 -4.06
N MET A 96 4.57 -14.54 -2.92
CA MET A 96 6.00 -14.62 -2.70
C MET A 96 6.50 -15.88 -3.37
N SER A 97 7.16 -15.71 -4.49
CA SER A 97 7.78 -16.83 -5.19
C SER A 97 9.26 -16.90 -4.90
#